data_fa7158dc53f78c9b25eb0e2dade3ef5e
#
_entry.id   fa7158dc53f78c9b25eb0e2dade3ef5e
#
_cell.length_a   1.000
_cell.length_b   1.000
_cell.length_c   1.000
_cell.angle_alpha   90.00
_cell.angle_beta   90.00
_cell.angle_gamma   90.00
#
_symmetry.space_group_name_H-M   'P 1'
#
loop_
_entity.id
_entity.type
_entity.pdbx_description
1 polymer ?
#
loop_
_entity_poly.entity_id
_entity_poly.type
_entity_poly.pdbx_seq_one_letter_code
_entity_poly.pdbx_strand_id
1 'polypeptide(L)'
;MSSRYVEINKASIDAAPPPHLRRFQTCDIDEHGRNLSGWQVRYDQVTPGGFEGELTEFRSDWLQLVRDRSNQALVKSGIAWKGAIIFALPLSANGPAFCAGHTLPESSMIVAHGENLPELSTPLQLDALGIAIEESALAHALERQGSRFEITDLPKCYRLTDPTVRTRFTALFDNLLNGEQACLQKLEYESIRRGIRDAVMLQVLELVAPDQAPPLNPTARKRMVDRARDYALAHLDEPLSILDVCNHIGTSRRKLQYCFQETLGINPVAFLRTLRLNAARRELRESSRIELVQTVAARWGFWHLSRFSSDYRTLFGETPSQTLQRKHLC
;
A
#
# COMPACT_ATOMS: atom_id res chain seq x y z
N MET A 1 -21.91 2.01 -21.92
CA MET A 1 -21.07 3.20 -22.17
C MET A 1 -19.76 3.00 -21.44
N SER A 2 -18.70 3.14 -22.16
CA SER A 2 -17.40 2.51 -21.92
C SER A 2 -16.66 3.06 -20.69
N SER A 3 -16.28 2.15 -19.80
CA SER A 3 -15.37 2.37 -18.66
C SER A 3 -14.05 2.94 -19.18
N ARG A 4 -13.77 4.22 -18.87
CA ARG A 4 -12.43 4.80 -19.02
C ARG A 4 -11.59 4.42 -17.79
N TYR A 5 -11.23 3.16 -17.70
CA TYR A 5 -10.02 2.80 -16.96
C TYR A 5 -8.83 3.29 -17.78
N VAL A 6 -8.05 4.17 -17.18
CA VAL A 6 -6.78 4.66 -17.74
C VAL A 6 -5.91 3.44 -18.05
N GLU A 7 -5.63 3.22 -19.33
CA GLU A 7 -4.59 2.30 -19.78
C GLU A 7 -3.26 2.77 -19.20
N ILE A 8 -2.78 2.05 -18.20
CA ILE A 8 -1.44 2.25 -17.65
C ILE A 8 -0.45 1.74 -18.70
N ASN A 9 0.35 2.65 -19.18
CA ASN A 9 1.37 2.50 -20.20
C ASN A 9 2.29 1.29 -19.91
N LYS A 10 2.28 0.29 -20.79
CA LYS A 10 3.09 -0.93 -20.77
C LYS A 10 4.55 -0.68 -21.22
N ALA A 11 5.13 0.48 -20.91
CA ALA A 11 6.49 0.80 -21.34
C ALA A 11 7.51 0.51 -20.24
N SER A 12 8.49 -0.31 -20.61
CA SER A 12 9.81 -0.56 -20.04
C SER A 12 9.93 -1.45 -18.79
N ILE A 13 10.04 -2.76 -19.06
CA ILE A 13 10.59 -3.76 -18.14
C ILE A 13 12.07 -4.10 -18.47
N ASP A 14 12.74 -3.33 -19.32
CA ASP A 14 14.16 -3.53 -19.68
C ASP A 14 15.05 -2.37 -19.23
N ALA A 15 15.02 -2.02 -17.94
CA ALA A 15 16.04 -1.16 -17.36
C ALA A 15 17.08 -2.03 -16.61
N ALA A 16 18.37 -1.69 -16.76
CA ALA A 16 19.49 -2.32 -16.04
C ALA A 16 19.14 -2.50 -14.55
N PRO A 17 19.58 -3.59 -13.91
CA PRO A 17 19.21 -3.87 -12.53
C PRO A 17 19.55 -2.67 -11.66
N PRO A 18 18.60 -2.14 -10.86
CA PRO A 18 18.86 -1.03 -9.95
C PRO A 18 19.94 -1.43 -8.94
N PRO A 19 20.66 -0.47 -8.36
CA PRO A 19 21.61 -0.78 -7.30
C PRO A 19 20.93 -1.63 -6.23
N HIS A 20 21.63 -2.64 -5.70
CA HIS A 20 21.05 -3.65 -4.81
C HIS A 20 20.39 -3.08 -3.55
N LEU A 21 20.77 -1.88 -3.12
CA LEU A 21 20.15 -1.17 -2.00
C LEU A 21 19.84 0.27 -2.41
N ARG A 22 18.58 0.67 -2.18
CA ARG A 22 18.10 2.01 -2.46
C ARG A 22 17.42 2.58 -1.22
N ARG A 23 17.60 3.87 -0.97
CA ARG A 23 16.93 4.61 0.12
C ARG A 23 16.30 5.86 -0.42
N PHE A 24 15.08 6.13 0.00
CA PHE A 24 14.30 7.29 -0.39
C PHE A 24 13.69 7.93 0.84
N GLN A 25 13.77 9.25 0.89
CA GLN A 25 12.99 10.06 1.80
C GLN A 25 12.14 10.99 0.95
N THR A 26 10.85 11.08 1.23
CA THR A 26 9.94 11.88 0.44
C THR A 26 8.84 12.50 1.30
N CYS A 27 8.44 13.71 0.91
CA CYS A 27 7.27 14.40 1.45
C CYS A 27 6.06 14.25 0.53
N ASP A 28 6.11 13.33 -0.41
CA ASP A 28 5.06 13.08 -1.39
C ASP A 28 4.61 11.62 -1.40
N ILE A 29 3.33 11.42 -1.16
CA ILE A 29 2.72 10.10 -1.03
C ILE A 29 2.75 9.30 -2.35
N ASP A 30 2.55 9.96 -3.50
CA ASP A 30 2.52 9.29 -4.80
C ASP A 30 3.95 8.93 -5.24
N GLU A 31 4.93 9.80 -4.93
CA GLU A 31 6.35 9.52 -5.12
C GLU A 31 6.79 8.36 -4.24
N HIS A 32 6.35 8.33 -2.98
CA HIS A 32 6.64 7.24 -2.05
C HIS A 32 6.23 5.89 -2.62
N GLY A 33 5.01 5.78 -3.15
CA GLY A 33 4.54 4.56 -3.80
C GLY A 33 5.32 4.19 -5.07
N ARG A 34 5.69 5.20 -5.90
CA ARG A 34 6.45 4.98 -7.13
C ARG A 34 7.89 4.53 -6.90
N ASN A 35 8.45 4.79 -5.72
CA ASN A 35 9.79 4.36 -5.36
C ASN A 35 9.91 2.84 -5.11
N LEU A 36 8.80 2.12 -5.00
CA LEU A 36 8.78 0.65 -4.94
C LEU A 36 9.04 0.04 -6.31
N SER A 37 10.18 -0.62 -6.48
CA SER A 37 10.58 -1.20 -7.77
C SER A 37 9.66 -2.34 -8.20
N GLY A 38 9.05 -2.20 -9.38
CA GLY A 38 8.19 -3.23 -9.96
C GLY A 38 6.78 -3.31 -9.35
N TRP A 39 6.42 -2.40 -8.43
CA TRP A 39 5.08 -2.31 -7.88
C TRP A 39 4.27 -1.22 -8.58
N GLN A 40 2.97 -1.44 -8.69
CA GLN A 40 2.00 -0.47 -9.15
C GLN A 40 1.01 -0.23 -8.00
N VAL A 41 1.39 0.68 -7.10
CA VAL A 41 0.62 0.94 -5.88
C VAL A 41 0.07 2.36 -5.87
N ARG A 42 -1.07 2.48 -5.21
CA ARG A 42 -1.74 3.73 -4.94
C ARG A 42 -1.93 3.87 -3.44
N TYR A 43 -1.51 5.00 -2.92
CA TYR A 43 -1.64 5.38 -1.52
C TYR A 43 -2.56 6.59 -1.41
N ASP A 44 -3.57 6.50 -0.55
CA ASP A 44 -4.48 7.59 -0.22
C ASP A 44 -4.26 7.99 1.24
N GLN A 45 -3.86 9.23 1.49
CA GLN A 45 -3.70 9.74 2.84
C GLN A 45 -5.06 9.96 3.48
N VAL A 46 -5.26 9.49 4.71
CA VAL A 46 -6.56 9.60 5.41
C VAL A 46 -6.51 10.43 6.68
N THR A 47 -5.32 10.76 7.16
CA THR A 47 -5.11 11.64 8.33
C THR A 47 -4.58 13.01 7.94
N PRO A 48 -4.93 14.07 8.68
CA PRO A 48 -4.45 15.42 8.44
C PRO A 48 -2.95 15.57 8.69
N GLY A 49 -2.31 16.44 7.89
CA GLY A 49 -0.90 16.84 8.06
C GLY A 49 -0.04 16.54 6.84
N GLY A 50 1.15 17.12 6.79
CA GLY A 50 2.12 16.84 5.73
C GLY A 50 2.60 15.39 5.78
N PHE A 51 2.78 14.77 4.60
CA PHE A 51 3.32 13.43 4.48
C PHE A 51 4.85 13.45 4.61
N GLU A 52 5.37 12.52 5.37
CA GLU A 52 6.80 12.18 5.42
C GLU A 52 6.90 10.66 5.38
N GLY A 53 7.68 10.18 4.42
CA GLY A 53 7.92 8.75 4.22
C GLY A 53 9.39 8.43 4.01
N GLU A 54 9.80 7.28 4.49
CA GLU A 54 11.11 6.69 4.24
C GLU A 54 10.91 5.28 3.68
N LEU A 55 11.58 5.00 2.57
CA LEU A 55 11.58 3.69 1.94
C LEU A 55 13.02 3.21 1.81
N THR A 56 13.30 2.03 2.31
CA THR A 56 14.56 1.33 2.06
C THR A 56 14.26 0.03 1.35
N GLU A 57 14.87 -0.18 0.20
CA GLU A 57 14.67 -1.34 -0.66
C GLU A 57 15.99 -2.04 -0.91
N PHE A 58 16.06 -3.35 -0.65
CA PHE A 58 17.09 -4.25 -1.13
C PHE A 58 16.49 -5.18 -2.16
N ARG A 59 17.14 -5.33 -3.31
CA ARG A 59 16.70 -6.25 -4.38
C ARG A 59 17.87 -7.10 -4.87
N SER A 60 17.63 -8.41 -4.97
CA SER A 60 18.61 -9.37 -5.49
C SER A 60 17.87 -10.59 -6.06
N ASP A 61 18.00 -10.81 -7.36
CA ASP A 61 17.37 -11.91 -8.10
C ASP A 61 15.87 -12.06 -7.76
N TRP A 62 15.51 -13.17 -7.17
CA TRP A 62 14.14 -13.55 -6.79
C TRP A 62 13.64 -12.93 -5.47
N LEU A 63 14.46 -12.09 -4.80
CA LEU A 63 14.16 -11.50 -3.50
C LEU A 63 14.11 -9.97 -3.57
N GLN A 64 13.07 -9.37 -2.98
CA GLN A 64 12.98 -7.95 -2.68
C GLN A 64 12.60 -7.78 -1.22
N LEU A 65 13.38 -6.98 -0.49
CA LEU A 65 13.10 -6.59 0.89
C LEU A 65 12.81 -5.10 0.93
N VAL A 66 11.78 -4.73 1.65
CA VAL A 66 11.32 -3.34 1.74
C VAL A 66 11.11 -2.99 3.21
N ARG A 67 11.65 -1.85 3.67
CA ARG A 67 11.21 -1.20 4.89
C ARG A 67 10.47 0.07 4.52
N ASP A 68 9.23 0.16 4.91
CA ASP A 68 8.31 1.25 4.57
C ASP A 68 7.88 1.96 5.86
N ARG A 69 8.30 3.21 6.01
CA ARG A 69 7.94 4.08 7.12
C ARG A 69 7.10 5.24 6.63
N SER A 70 6.04 5.55 7.34
CA SER A 70 5.20 6.71 7.05
C SER A 70 4.63 7.32 8.32
N ASN A 71 4.57 8.66 8.36
CA ASN A 71 4.00 9.39 9.50
C ASN A 71 2.48 9.47 9.47
N GLN A 72 1.84 9.32 8.29
CA GLN A 72 0.40 9.42 8.09
C GLN A 72 -0.27 8.06 7.97
N ALA A 73 -1.54 7.98 8.37
CA ALA A 73 -2.37 6.82 8.08
C ALA A 73 -2.78 6.83 6.60
N LEU A 74 -2.63 5.67 5.95
CA LEU A 74 -2.80 5.49 4.53
C LEU A 74 -3.78 4.36 4.22
N VAL A 75 -4.52 4.50 3.12
CA VAL A 75 -5.14 3.36 2.45
C VAL A 75 -4.25 2.99 1.26
N LYS A 76 -3.67 1.80 1.33
CA LYS A 76 -2.74 1.26 0.33
C LYS A 76 -3.46 0.22 -0.52
N SER A 77 -3.36 0.34 -1.84
CA SER A 77 -3.93 -0.60 -2.81
C SER A 77 -3.01 -0.73 -4.02
N GLY A 78 -3.17 -1.77 -4.82
CA GLY A 78 -2.39 -1.98 -6.02
C GLY A 78 -1.94 -3.42 -6.19
N ILE A 79 -0.85 -3.59 -6.96
CA ILE A 79 -0.24 -4.87 -7.24
C ILE A 79 1.29 -4.78 -7.10
N ALA A 80 1.93 -5.89 -6.74
CA ALA A 80 3.37 -6.06 -6.85
C ALA A 80 3.73 -6.69 -8.20
N TRP A 81 5.00 -6.93 -8.41
CA TRP A 81 5.46 -7.60 -9.64
C TRP A 81 4.88 -9.02 -9.75
N LYS A 82 4.65 -9.44 -11.00
CA LYS A 82 4.01 -10.72 -11.35
C LYS A 82 4.79 -11.92 -10.79
N GLY A 83 4.09 -12.88 -10.22
CA GLY A 83 4.68 -14.08 -9.63
C GLY A 83 5.38 -13.83 -8.29
N ALA A 84 5.13 -12.69 -7.61
CA ALA A 84 5.62 -12.46 -6.27
C ALA A 84 4.67 -13.02 -5.21
N ILE A 85 5.23 -13.63 -4.17
CA ILE A 85 4.56 -13.86 -2.88
C ILE A 85 5.06 -12.82 -1.91
N ILE A 86 4.15 -12.06 -1.34
CA ILE A 86 4.42 -10.92 -0.46
C ILE A 86 4.15 -11.32 0.99
N PHE A 87 5.11 -11.09 1.85
CA PHE A 87 4.99 -11.18 3.30
C PHE A 87 5.11 -9.76 3.87
N ALA A 88 4.07 -9.28 4.52
CA ALA A 88 4.04 -7.93 5.11
C ALA A 88 3.85 -8.00 6.61
N LEU A 89 4.76 -7.36 7.36
CA LEU A 89 4.83 -7.38 8.80
C LEU A 89 4.95 -5.95 9.36
N PRO A 90 4.02 -5.47 10.19
CA PRO A 90 4.22 -4.24 10.94
C PRO A 90 5.25 -4.45 12.06
N LEU A 91 6.26 -3.58 12.15
CA LEU A 91 7.23 -3.53 13.22
C LEU A 91 6.77 -2.66 14.38
N SER A 92 6.26 -1.49 14.05
CA SER A 92 5.61 -0.58 14.99
C SER A 92 4.49 0.18 14.29
N ALA A 93 3.47 0.55 15.07
CA ALA A 93 2.32 1.26 14.58
C ALA A 93 1.61 1.99 15.72
N ASN A 94 1.04 3.18 15.44
CA ASN A 94 0.24 3.91 16.40
C ASN A 94 -1.25 3.76 16.04
N GLY A 95 -1.84 2.64 16.47
CA GLY A 95 -3.23 2.30 16.25
C GLY A 95 -3.45 1.01 15.42
N PRO A 96 -4.70 0.62 15.20
CA PRO A 96 -5.03 -0.60 14.48
C PRO A 96 -4.78 -0.47 12.97
N ALA A 97 -4.25 -1.52 12.36
CA ALA A 97 -4.26 -1.72 10.92
C ALA A 97 -5.48 -2.57 10.53
N PHE A 98 -5.96 -2.39 9.28
CA PHE A 98 -7.07 -3.19 8.73
C PHE A 98 -6.66 -3.75 7.36
N CYS A 99 -6.94 -5.04 7.16
CA CYS A 99 -6.72 -5.71 5.88
C CYS A 99 -8.00 -6.44 5.48
N ALA A 100 -8.48 -6.20 4.27
CA ALA A 100 -9.72 -6.78 3.77
C ALA A 100 -10.93 -6.62 4.74
N GLY A 101 -10.92 -5.56 5.56
CA GLY A 101 -11.93 -5.28 6.59
C GLY A 101 -11.79 -6.08 7.88
N HIS A 102 -10.68 -6.77 8.07
CA HIS A 102 -10.29 -7.39 9.34
C HIS A 102 -9.30 -6.52 10.08
N THR A 103 -9.49 -6.33 11.37
CA THR A 103 -8.47 -5.72 12.24
C THR A 103 -7.28 -6.66 12.35
N LEU A 104 -6.08 -6.13 12.17
CA LEU A 104 -4.84 -6.87 12.30
C LEU A 104 -4.23 -6.68 13.68
N PRO A 105 -4.04 -7.75 14.47
CA PRO A 105 -3.18 -7.71 15.65
C PRO A 105 -1.73 -7.33 15.28
N GLU A 106 -1.02 -6.70 16.21
CA GLU A 106 0.38 -6.26 15.99
C GLU A 106 1.35 -7.40 15.64
N SER A 107 1.04 -8.63 16.08
CA SER A 107 1.83 -9.83 15.76
C SER A 107 1.47 -10.49 14.44
N SER A 108 0.58 -9.90 13.66
CA SER A 108 0.12 -10.50 12.40
C SER A 108 1.06 -10.17 11.25
N MET A 109 1.40 -11.19 10.49
CA MET A 109 1.98 -11.07 9.16
C MET A 109 0.90 -11.36 8.12
N ILE A 110 0.80 -10.55 7.10
CA ILE A 110 -0.05 -10.80 5.94
C ILE A 110 0.78 -11.47 4.88
N VAL A 111 0.25 -12.52 4.28
CA VAL A 111 0.82 -13.15 3.09
C VAL A 111 -0.17 -13.02 1.95
N ALA A 112 0.29 -12.56 0.78
CA ALA A 112 -0.56 -12.38 -0.38
C ALA A 112 0.21 -12.60 -1.68
N HIS A 113 -0.48 -13.06 -2.73
CA HIS A 113 0.06 -13.05 -4.07
C HIS A 113 0.16 -11.59 -4.58
N GLY A 114 1.27 -11.23 -5.21
CA GLY A 114 1.54 -9.87 -5.65
C GLY A 114 0.49 -9.29 -6.60
N GLU A 115 -0.12 -10.13 -7.43
CA GLU A 115 -1.20 -9.72 -8.36
C GLU A 115 -2.57 -9.56 -7.66
N ASN A 116 -2.69 -9.95 -6.39
CA ASN A 116 -3.92 -9.93 -5.61
C ASN A 116 -3.71 -9.30 -4.22
N LEU A 117 -2.97 -8.19 -4.15
CA LEU A 117 -2.75 -7.52 -2.87
C LEU A 117 -4.08 -7.05 -2.27
N PRO A 118 -4.37 -7.37 -1.01
CA PRO A 118 -5.53 -6.84 -0.32
C PRO A 118 -5.36 -5.35 -0.06
N GLU A 119 -6.45 -4.61 -0.03
CA GLU A 119 -6.42 -3.23 0.46
C GLU A 119 -6.02 -3.22 1.94
N LEU A 120 -5.02 -2.43 2.25
CA LEU A 120 -4.46 -2.26 3.59
C LEU A 120 -4.72 -0.83 4.08
N SER A 121 -5.42 -0.69 5.20
CA SER A 121 -5.50 0.58 5.92
C SER A 121 -4.47 0.57 7.04
N THR A 122 -3.50 1.49 6.96
CA THR A 122 -2.41 1.60 7.92
C THR A 122 -2.73 2.63 9.00
N PRO A 123 -2.24 2.44 10.22
CA PRO A 123 -2.32 3.47 11.25
C PRO A 123 -1.30 4.60 11.05
N LEU A 124 -1.34 5.59 11.94
CA LEU A 124 -0.30 6.62 12.03
C LEU A 124 1.06 6.00 12.41
N GLN A 125 2.14 6.64 11.95
CA GLN A 125 3.54 6.29 12.31
C GLN A 125 3.84 4.81 12.10
N LEU A 126 3.49 4.31 10.91
CA LEU A 126 3.80 2.94 10.52
C LEU A 126 5.29 2.77 10.26
N ASP A 127 5.86 1.71 10.81
CA ASP A 127 7.13 1.10 10.38
C ASP A 127 6.83 -0.35 10.02
N ALA A 128 6.99 -0.73 8.76
CA ALA A 128 6.64 -2.05 8.28
C ALA A 128 7.74 -2.65 7.41
N LEU A 129 7.82 -3.97 7.45
CA LEU A 129 8.66 -4.76 6.56
C LEU A 129 7.81 -5.46 5.52
N GLY A 130 8.31 -5.45 4.28
CA GLY A 130 7.80 -6.24 3.17
C GLY A 130 8.89 -7.17 2.65
N ILE A 131 8.54 -8.42 2.42
CA ILE A 131 9.38 -9.41 1.75
C ILE A 131 8.63 -9.85 0.53
N ALA A 132 9.19 -9.68 -0.66
CA ALA A 132 8.64 -10.22 -1.89
C ALA A 132 9.58 -11.29 -2.43
N ILE A 133 9.07 -12.49 -2.65
CA ILE A 133 9.81 -13.66 -3.12
C ILE A 133 9.14 -14.15 -4.40
N GLU A 134 9.94 -14.50 -5.40
CA GLU A 134 9.44 -15.14 -6.61
C GLU A 134 8.83 -16.51 -6.28
N GLU A 135 7.62 -16.74 -6.74
CA GLU A 135 6.85 -17.97 -6.48
C GLU A 135 7.62 -19.23 -6.87
N SER A 136 8.30 -19.19 -8.02
CA SER A 136 9.12 -20.30 -8.50
C SER A 136 10.29 -20.62 -7.56
N ALA A 137 10.93 -19.61 -6.98
CA ALA A 137 12.03 -19.79 -6.03
C ALA A 137 11.54 -20.39 -4.71
N LEU A 138 10.38 -19.93 -4.23
CA LEU A 138 9.75 -20.48 -3.03
C LEU A 138 9.28 -21.93 -3.25
N ALA A 139 8.64 -22.22 -4.40
CA ALA A 139 8.22 -23.57 -4.79
C ALA A 139 9.39 -24.54 -4.79
N HIS A 140 10.48 -24.17 -5.46
CA HIS A 140 11.68 -24.99 -5.53
C HIS A 140 12.32 -25.24 -4.14
N ALA A 141 12.27 -24.23 -3.27
CA ALA A 141 12.79 -24.39 -1.91
C ALA A 141 11.93 -25.35 -1.06
N LEU A 142 10.60 -25.31 -1.21
CA LEU A 142 9.66 -26.22 -0.56
C LEU A 142 9.85 -27.66 -1.05
N GLU A 143 9.98 -27.89 -2.36
CA GLU A 143 10.26 -29.20 -2.94
C GLU A 143 11.56 -29.81 -2.37
N ARG A 144 12.61 -29.01 -2.25
CA ARG A 144 13.90 -29.46 -1.70
C ARG A 144 13.82 -29.86 -0.23
N GLN A 145 12.86 -29.28 0.53
CA GLN A 145 12.59 -29.71 1.91
C GLN A 145 11.68 -30.93 2.00
N GLY A 146 11.21 -31.47 0.87
CA GLY A 146 10.29 -32.59 0.84
C GLY A 146 8.86 -32.19 1.27
N SER A 147 8.49 -30.94 1.12
CA SER A 147 7.12 -30.49 1.35
C SER A 147 6.15 -31.23 0.45
N ARG A 148 4.98 -31.60 1.00
CA ARG A 148 3.92 -32.29 0.25
C ARG A 148 2.87 -31.33 -0.32
N PHE A 149 2.96 -30.04 -0.02
CA PHE A 149 2.01 -29.06 -0.53
C PHE A 149 2.66 -28.19 -1.61
N GLU A 150 1.83 -27.75 -2.55
CA GLU A 150 2.22 -26.79 -3.58
C GLU A 150 1.84 -25.37 -3.15
N ILE A 151 2.55 -24.36 -3.69
CA ILE A 151 2.22 -22.95 -3.42
C ILE A 151 0.80 -22.62 -3.88
N THR A 152 0.31 -23.28 -4.91
CA THR A 152 -1.05 -23.16 -5.42
C THR A 152 -2.13 -23.55 -4.41
N ASP A 153 -1.77 -24.36 -3.39
CA ASP A 153 -2.68 -24.73 -2.31
C ASP A 153 -2.87 -23.61 -1.28
N LEU A 154 -1.99 -22.61 -1.28
CA LEU A 154 -2.10 -21.47 -0.39
C LEU A 154 -3.23 -20.53 -0.81
N PRO A 155 -4.00 -20.00 0.15
CA PRO A 155 -4.97 -18.96 -0.14
C PRO A 155 -4.29 -17.74 -0.78
N LYS A 156 -4.97 -17.05 -1.72
CA LYS A 156 -4.44 -15.83 -2.38
C LYS A 156 -4.06 -14.72 -1.40
N CYS A 157 -4.70 -14.69 -0.25
CA CYS A 157 -4.34 -13.84 0.87
C CYS A 157 -4.71 -14.54 2.18
N TYR A 158 -3.79 -14.54 3.12
CA TYR A 158 -4.00 -15.13 4.44
C TYR A 158 -3.19 -14.40 5.52
N ARG A 159 -3.50 -14.70 6.77
CA ARG A 159 -2.83 -14.13 7.92
C ARG A 159 -2.10 -15.21 8.70
N LEU A 160 -0.83 -14.93 9.00
CA LEU A 160 -0.05 -15.69 9.96
C LEU A 160 0.01 -14.94 11.29
N THR A 161 -0.10 -15.66 12.40
CA THR A 161 0.05 -15.09 13.73
C THR A 161 1.08 -15.95 14.49
N ASP A 162 2.30 -15.44 14.55
CA ASP A 162 3.39 -16.03 15.30
C ASP A 162 4.13 -14.90 16.03
N PRO A 163 4.16 -14.91 17.38
CA PRO A 163 4.81 -13.85 18.15
C PRO A 163 6.33 -13.76 17.93
N THR A 164 6.97 -14.81 17.43
CA THR A 164 8.42 -14.83 17.19
C THR A 164 8.81 -14.21 15.84
N VAL A 165 7.89 -14.17 14.86
CA VAL A 165 8.13 -13.68 13.51
C VAL A 165 8.68 -12.27 13.53
N ARG A 166 8.05 -11.38 14.31
CA ARG A 166 8.47 -9.98 14.42
C ARG A 166 9.93 -9.87 14.84
N THR A 167 10.33 -10.53 15.93
CA THR A 167 11.70 -10.46 16.45
C THR A 167 12.72 -11.01 15.47
N ARG A 168 12.42 -12.13 14.83
CA ARG A 168 13.32 -12.78 13.86
C ARG A 168 13.57 -11.88 12.65
N PHE A 169 12.51 -11.37 12.04
CA PHE A 169 12.65 -10.53 10.84
C PHE A 169 13.21 -9.15 11.17
N THR A 170 12.86 -8.55 12.33
CA THR A 170 13.46 -7.28 12.74
C THR A 170 14.98 -7.41 12.86
N ALA A 171 15.48 -8.44 13.53
CA ALA A 171 16.92 -8.66 13.69
C ALA A 171 17.63 -8.84 12.34
N LEU A 172 17.01 -9.60 11.41
CA LEU A 172 17.55 -9.79 10.07
C LEU A 172 17.62 -8.46 9.29
N PHE A 173 16.54 -7.69 9.30
CA PHE A 173 16.45 -6.44 8.55
C PHE A 173 17.32 -5.32 9.15
N ASP A 174 17.41 -5.21 10.47
CA ASP A 174 18.25 -4.20 11.12
C ASP A 174 19.72 -4.44 10.78
N ASN A 175 20.16 -5.69 10.75
CA ASN A 175 21.52 -6.03 10.33
C ASN A 175 21.79 -5.71 8.85
N LEU A 176 20.77 -5.88 7.98
CA LEU A 176 20.91 -5.68 6.54
C LEU A 176 20.73 -4.24 6.10
N LEU A 177 19.74 -3.55 6.65
CA LEU A 177 19.27 -2.26 6.13
C LEU A 177 19.77 -1.07 6.95
N ASN A 178 20.11 -1.26 8.23
CA ASN A 178 20.64 -0.21 9.11
C ASN A 178 22.16 -0.25 9.26
N GLY A 179 22.86 -1.17 8.56
CA GLY A 179 24.30 -1.31 8.62
C GLY A 179 25.04 -0.04 8.20
N GLU A 180 26.22 0.19 8.81
CA GLU A 180 27.15 1.26 8.41
C GLU A 180 27.49 1.15 6.91
N GLN A 181 27.91 2.27 6.32
CA GLN A 181 28.26 2.36 4.89
C GLN A 181 29.26 1.27 4.43
N ALA A 182 30.16 0.85 5.33
CA ALA A 182 31.09 -0.26 5.10
C ALA A 182 30.39 -1.63 4.96
N CYS A 183 29.24 -1.83 5.62
CA CYS A 183 28.43 -3.04 5.45
C CYS A 183 27.65 -3.01 4.12
N LEU A 184 27.23 -1.84 3.67
CA LEU A 184 26.51 -1.67 2.42
C LEU A 184 27.38 -1.96 1.19
N GLN A 185 28.68 -1.62 1.25
CA GLN A 185 29.64 -1.96 0.20
C GLN A 185 29.80 -3.49 0.02
N LYS A 186 29.60 -4.27 1.09
CA LYS A 186 29.64 -5.73 1.00
C LYS A 186 28.51 -6.32 0.17
N LEU A 187 27.40 -5.58 -0.04
CA LEU A 187 26.30 -6.01 -0.92
C LEU A 187 26.69 -6.06 -2.40
N GLU A 188 27.85 -5.51 -2.78
CA GLU A 188 28.40 -5.68 -4.13
C GLU A 188 28.87 -7.12 -4.36
N TYR A 189 29.20 -7.87 -3.30
CA TYR A 189 29.65 -9.25 -3.41
C TYR A 189 28.45 -10.21 -3.53
N GLU A 190 28.44 -11.02 -4.58
CA GLU A 190 27.36 -12.01 -4.82
C GLU A 190 27.26 -13.03 -3.67
N SER A 191 28.37 -13.42 -3.07
CA SER A 191 28.36 -14.33 -1.92
C SER A 191 27.56 -13.78 -0.73
N ILE A 192 27.63 -12.47 -0.49
CA ILE A 192 26.88 -11.80 0.57
C ILE A 192 25.40 -11.75 0.21
N ARG A 193 25.04 -11.34 -1.02
CA ARG A 193 23.64 -11.32 -1.48
C ARG A 193 23.01 -12.72 -1.42
N ARG A 194 23.77 -13.73 -1.83
CA ARG A 194 23.32 -15.13 -1.72
C ARG A 194 23.07 -15.53 -0.28
N GLY A 195 23.97 -15.21 0.65
CA GLY A 195 23.78 -15.47 2.08
C GLY A 195 22.51 -14.81 2.65
N ILE A 196 22.20 -13.58 2.20
CA ILE A 196 20.96 -12.88 2.56
C ILE A 196 19.74 -13.63 2.03
N ARG A 197 19.75 -14.00 0.74
CA ARG A 197 18.65 -14.76 0.14
C ARG A 197 18.41 -16.07 0.86
N ASP A 198 19.46 -16.82 1.16
CA ASP A 198 19.37 -18.10 1.85
C ASP A 198 18.82 -17.92 3.28
N ALA A 199 19.27 -16.90 4.01
CA ALA A 199 18.78 -16.61 5.36
C ALA A 199 17.28 -16.20 5.37
N VAL A 200 16.85 -15.36 4.42
CA VAL A 200 15.44 -15.00 4.28
C VAL A 200 14.59 -16.20 3.90
N MET A 201 15.05 -17.01 2.93
CA MET A 201 14.32 -18.20 2.49
C MET A 201 14.11 -19.19 3.64
N LEU A 202 15.13 -19.47 4.44
CA LEU A 202 15.02 -20.36 5.59
C LEU A 202 13.96 -19.90 6.59
N GLN A 203 13.92 -18.58 6.88
CA GLN A 203 12.92 -18.05 7.80
C GLN A 203 11.50 -18.09 7.22
N VAL A 204 11.36 -17.84 5.92
CA VAL A 204 10.05 -17.89 5.25
C VAL A 204 9.53 -19.34 5.19
N LEU A 205 10.38 -20.31 4.91
CA LEU A 205 10.00 -21.73 4.87
C LEU A 205 9.47 -22.26 6.20
N GLU A 206 9.97 -21.73 7.33
CA GLU A 206 9.43 -22.07 8.66
C GLU A 206 8.02 -21.54 8.90
N LEU A 207 7.60 -20.50 8.15
CA LEU A 207 6.30 -19.84 8.31
C LEU A 207 5.22 -20.41 7.38
N VAL A 208 5.63 -20.95 6.24
CA VAL A 208 4.69 -21.43 5.23
C VAL A 208 4.18 -22.80 5.61
N ALA A 209 3.04 -22.84 6.31
CA ALA A 209 2.32 -24.06 6.63
C ALA A 209 0.84 -23.91 6.24
N PRO A 210 0.32 -24.73 5.30
CA PRO A 210 -1.04 -24.59 4.79
C PRO A 210 -2.12 -24.76 5.86
N ASP A 211 -1.89 -25.61 6.84
CA ASP A 211 -2.86 -25.93 7.89
C ASP A 211 -3.11 -24.78 8.88
N GLN A 212 -2.26 -23.75 8.87
CA GLN A 212 -2.32 -22.59 9.76
C GLN A 212 -2.68 -21.29 9.05
N ALA A 213 -3.05 -21.34 7.79
CA ALA A 213 -3.27 -20.18 6.92
C ALA A 213 -4.75 -19.96 6.59
N PRO A 214 -5.61 -19.49 7.55
CA PRO A 214 -6.99 -19.19 7.22
C PRO A 214 -7.06 -18.04 6.21
N PRO A 215 -7.84 -18.20 5.12
CA PRO A 215 -7.94 -17.19 4.09
C PRO A 215 -8.49 -15.86 4.64
N LEU A 216 -7.87 -14.76 4.26
CA LEU A 216 -8.29 -13.41 4.63
C LEU A 216 -9.21 -12.83 3.55
N ASN A 217 -10.42 -13.35 3.46
CA ASN A 217 -11.40 -12.88 2.49
C ASN A 217 -12.04 -11.55 2.94
N PRO A 218 -12.40 -10.65 1.99
CA PRO A 218 -13.09 -9.42 2.33
C PRO A 218 -14.37 -9.69 3.12
N THR A 219 -14.54 -8.98 4.25
CA THR A 219 -15.73 -9.09 5.08
C THR A 219 -16.97 -8.55 4.34
N ALA A 220 -18.17 -8.93 4.78
CA ALA A 220 -19.41 -8.36 4.25
C ALA A 220 -19.44 -6.83 4.44
N ARG A 221 -18.88 -6.32 5.55
CA ARG A 221 -18.74 -4.88 5.82
C ARG A 221 -17.78 -4.22 4.81
N LYS A 222 -16.64 -4.85 4.52
CA LYS A 222 -15.67 -4.36 3.53
C LYS A 222 -16.29 -4.29 2.14
N ARG A 223 -17.01 -5.33 1.72
CA ARG A 223 -17.71 -5.30 0.42
C ARG A 223 -18.75 -4.18 0.33
N MET A 224 -19.40 -3.81 1.44
CA MET A 224 -20.31 -2.66 1.48
C MET A 224 -19.55 -1.33 1.35
N VAL A 225 -18.42 -1.19 2.04
CA VAL A 225 -17.54 -0.02 1.93
C VAL A 225 -17.02 0.13 0.51
N ASP A 226 -16.60 -0.97 -0.13
CA ASP A 226 -16.09 -0.97 -1.51
C ASP A 226 -17.17 -0.51 -2.49
N ARG A 227 -18.39 -1.05 -2.40
CA ARG A 227 -19.52 -0.59 -3.24
C ARG A 227 -19.84 0.89 -3.05
N ALA A 228 -19.77 1.39 -1.81
CA ALA A 228 -20.00 2.80 -1.53
C ALA A 228 -18.91 3.68 -2.16
N ARG A 229 -17.65 3.26 -2.04
CA ARG A 229 -16.50 3.93 -2.66
C ARG A 229 -16.61 3.94 -4.18
N ASP A 230 -16.87 2.78 -4.78
CA ASP A 230 -16.92 2.61 -6.23
C ASP A 230 -18.06 3.45 -6.84
N TYR A 231 -19.22 3.46 -6.18
CA TYR A 231 -20.33 4.33 -6.57
C TYR A 231 -19.95 5.82 -6.49
N ALA A 232 -19.33 6.24 -5.40
CA ALA A 232 -18.92 7.64 -5.23
C ALA A 232 -17.85 8.07 -6.24
N LEU A 233 -16.91 7.18 -6.61
CA LEU A 233 -15.90 7.45 -7.61
C LEU A 233 -16.46 7.46 -9.05
N ALA A 234 -17.55 6.73 -9.30
CA ALA A 234 -18.22 6.74 -10.60
C ALA A 234 -19.10 8.00 -10.84
N HIS A 235 -19.41 8.76 -9.79
CA HIS A 235 -20.29 9.93 -9.84
C HIS A 235 -19.61 11.17 -9.25
N LEU A 236 -18.42 11.49 -9.76
CA LEU A 236 -17.60 12.59 -9.25
C LEU A 236 -18.14 13.96 -9.64
N ASP A 237 -18.84 14.04 -10.77
CA ASP A 237 -19.37 15.27 -11.37
C ASP A 237 -20.68 15.73 -10.68
N GLU A 238 -21.25 14.91 -9.80
CA GLU A 238 -22.49 15.21 -9.10
C GLU A 238 -22.26 15.50 -7.61
N PRO A 239 -23.04 16.40 -6.99
CA PRO A 239 -22.98 16.64 -5.55
C PRO A 239 -23.60 15.45 -4.79
N LEU A 240 -22.87 14.33 -4.73
CA LEU A 240 -23.32 13.09 -4.09
C LEU A 240 -23.48 13.28 -2.58
N SER A 241 -24.69 13.05 -2.09
CA SER A 241 -24.97 12.96 -0.67
C SER A 241 -24.75 11.53 -0.15
N ILE A 242 -24.56 11.38 1.16
CA ILE A 242 -24.52 10.05 1.79
C ILE A 242 -25.84 9.29 1.62
N LEU A 243 -26.95 10.00 1.47
CA LEU A 243 -28.26 9.38 1.23
C LEU A 243 -28.32 8.73 -0.15
N ASP A 244 -27.76 9.39 -1.18
CA ASP A 244 -27.69 8.83 -2.54
C ASP A 244 -26.85 7.55 -2.55
N VAL A 245 -25.71 7.55 -1.86
CA VAL A 245 -24.89 6.35 -1.67
C VAL A 245 -25.68 5.26 -0.96
N CYS A 246 -26.37 5.57 0.14
CA CYS A 246 -27.19 4.60 0.89
C CYS A 246 -28.30 4.01 0.04
N ASN A 247 -29.01 4.84 -0.73
CA ASN A 247 -30.10 4.41 -1.62
C ASN A 247 -29.57 3.47 -2.71
N HIS A 248 -28.46 3.84 -3.36
CA HIS A 248 -27.86 3.02 -4.41
C HIS A 248 -27.43 1.63 -3.92
N ILE A 249 -26.74 1.57 -2.77
CA ILE A 249 -26.23 0.29 -2.26
C ILE A 249 -27.26 -0.50 -1.41
N GLY A 250 -28.46 0.05 -1.20
CA GLY A 250 -29.55 -0.60 -0.44
C GLY A 250 -29.23 -0.73 1.05
N THR A 251 -28.76 0.36 1.71
CA THR A 251 -28.40 0.33 3.12
C THR A 251 -28.87 1.59 3.87
N SER A 252 -28.95 1.50 5.20
CA SER A 252 -29.22 2.67 6.03
C SER A 252 -27.92 3.45 6.33
N ARG A 253 -28.05 4.76 6.58
CA ARG A 253 -26.94 5.63 6.99
C ARG A 253 -26.19 5.08 8.21
N ARG A 254 -26.93 4.59 9.21
CA ARG A 254 -26.37 4.01 10.44
C ARG A 254 -25.51 2.76 10.12
N LYS A 255 -26.03 1.87 9.26
CA LYS A 255 -25.32 0.65 8.86
C LYS A 255 -24.07 0.99 8.05
N LEU A 256 -24.15 1.94 7.14
CA LEU A 256 -23.02 2.40 6.36
C LEU A 256 -21.93 2.98 7.28
N GLN A 257 -22.31 3.86 8.21
CA GLN A 257 -21.36 4.45 9.19
C GLN A 257 -20.68 3.37 10.03
N TYR A 258 -21.44 2.38 10.52
CA TYR A 258 -20.90 1.25 11.25
C TYR A 258 -19.89 0.44 10.41
N CYS A 259 -20.20 0.15 9.14
CA CYS A 259 -19.30 -0.57 8.27
C CYS A 259 -17.98 0.18 8.05
N PHE A 260 -18.02 1.48 7.79
CA PHE A 260 -16.81 2.29 7.62
C PHE A 260 -15.96 2.34 8.89
N GLN A 261 -16.61 2.53 10.05
CA GLN A 261 -15.90 2.57 11.34
C GLN A 261 -15.19 1.25 11.65
N GLU A 262 -15.86 0.10 11.41
CA GLU A 262 -15.32 -1.22 11.70
C GLU A 262 -14.26 -1.70 10.71
N THR A 263 -14.23 -1.14 9.50
CA THR A 263 -13.31 -1.60 8.45
C THR A 263 -12.16 -0.66 8.17
N LEU A 264 -12.31 0.63 8.47
CA LEU A 264 -11.33 1.66 8.14
C LEU A 264 -11.07 2.63 9.30
N GLY A 265 -11.84 2.56 10.39
CA GLY A 265 -11.70 3.48 11.52
C GLY A 265 -12.12 4.93 11.23
N ILE A 266 -12.79 5.21 10.11
CA ILE A 266 -13.17 6.55 9.65
C ILE A 266 -14.66 6.61 9.30
N ASN A 267 -15.28 7.77 9.40
CA ASN A 267 -16.67 7.92 8.95
C ASN A 267 -16.77 8.05 7.42
N PRO A 268 -17.90 7.63 6.79
CA PRO A 268 -18.04 7.58 5.34
C PRO A 268 -17.94 8.95 4.66
N VAL A 269 -18.44 10.04 5.28
CA VAL A 269 -18.37 11.39 4.69
C VAL A 269 -16.92 11.86 4.60
N ALA A 270 -16.18 11.71 5.71
CA ALA A 270 -14.78 12.08 5.76
C ALA A 270 -13.96 11.25 4.78
N PHE A 271 -14.19 9.94 4.73
CA PHE A 271 -13.47 9.04 3.82
C PHE A 271 -13.70 9.40 2.35
N LEU A 272 -14.95 9.55 1.91
CA LEU A 272 -15.26 9.89 0.53
C LEU A 272 -14.71 11.27 0.14
N ARG A 273 -14.72 12.22 1.09
CA ARG A 273 -14.10 13.53 0.88
C ARG A 273 -12.58 13.41 0.72
N THR A 274 -11.94 12.62 1.56
CA THR A 274 -10.49 12.36 1.52
C THR A 274 -10.08 11.71 0.20
N LEU A 275 -10.85 10.74 -0.30
CA LEU A 275 -10.60 10.13 -1.61
C LEU A 275 -10.62 11.15 -2.74
N ARG A 276 -11.60 12.06 -2.73
CA ARG A 276 -11.69 13.13 -3.74
C ARG A 276 -10.51 14.12 -3.64
N LEU A 277 -10.08 14.46 -2.42
CA LEU A 277 -8.91 15.32 -2.21
C LEU A 277 -7.62 14.64 -2.72
N ASN A 278 -7.42 13.34 -2.44
CA ASN A 278 -6.28 12.60 -2.96
C ASN A 278 -6.30 12.53 -4.50
N ALA A 279 -7.45 12.33 -5.10
CA ALA A 279 -7.61 12.31 -6.55
C ALA A 279 -7.33 13.70 -7.17
N ALA A 280 -7.85 14.78 -6.59
CA ALA A 280 -7.55 16.14 -7.01
C ALA A 280 -6.05 16.47 -6.91
N ARG A 281 -5.39 15.98 -5.85
CA ARG A 281 -3.94 16.15 -5.67
C ARG A 281 -3.13 15.46 -6.78
N ARG A 282 -3.47 14.22 -7.13
CA ARG A 282 -2.81 13.52 -8.24
C ARG A 282 -2.98 14.27 -9.55
N GLU A 283 -4.19 14.71 -9.85
CA GLU A 283 -4.45 15.46 -11.06
C GLU A 283 -3.66 16.77 -11.11
N LEU A 284 -3.58 17.54 -10.01
CA LEU A 284 -2.75 18.73 -9.92
C LEU A 284 -1.27 18.43 -10.18
N ARG A 285 -0.79 17.24 -9.79
CA ARG A 285 0.59 16.82 -10.02
C ARG A 285 0.85 16.27 -11.42
N GLU A 286 -0.10 15.59 -12.01
CA GLU A 286 0.04 14.92 -13.32
C GLU A 286 -0.25 15.85 -14.51
N SER A 287 -1.05 16.88 -14.29
CA SER A 287 -1.47 17.79 -15.36
C SER A 287 -0.27 18.39 -16.11
N SER A 288 -0.19 18.17 -17.41
CA SER A 288 0.84 18.74 -18.29
C SER A 288 0.55 20.18 -18.70
N ARG A 289 -0.65 20.69 -18.43
CA ARG A 289 -1.13 22.04 -18.77
C ARG A 289 -1.22 22.88 -17.50
N ILE A 290 -1.17 24.21 -17.67
CA ILE A 290 -1.51 25.18 -16.64
C ILE A 290 -3.03 25.10 -16.43
N GLU A 291 -3.48 24.06 -15.73
CA GLU A 291 -4.87 23.98 -15.31
C GLU A 291 -5.09 24.87 -14.09
N LEU A 292 -6.23 25.53 -14.07
CA LEU A 292 -6.60 26.35 -12.91
C LEU A 292 -7.04 25.41 -11.79
N VAL A 293 -6.56 25.66 -10.57
CA VAL A 293 -6.94 24.90 -9.35
C VAL A 293 -8.46 24.78 -9.22
N GLN A 294 -9.22 25.81 -9.62
CA GLN A 294 -10.68 25.80 -9.60
C GLN A 294 -11.28 24.74 -10.55
N THR A 295 -10.68 24.51 -11.71
CA THR A 295 -11.14 23.51 -12.68
C THR A 295 -10.97 22.10 -12.12
N VAL A 296 -9.81 21.83 -11.52
CA VAL A 296 -9.55 20.54 -10.85
C VAL A 296 -10.50 20.36 -9.67
N ALA A 297 -10.67 21.39 -8.82
CA ALA A 297 -11.59 21.31 -7.69
C ALA A 297 -13.03 21.00 -8.14
N ALA A 298 -13.53 21.68 -9.18
CA ALA A 298 -14.87 21.45 -9.71
C ALA A 298 -15.05 20.03 -10.26
N ARG A 299 -14.06 19.49 -10.99
CA ARG A 299 -14.07 18.13 -11.55
C ARG A 299 -14.19 17.06 -10.47
N TRP A 300 -13.62 17.32 -9.30
CA TRP A 300 -13.70 16.42 -8.14
C TRP A 300 -14.85 16.76 -7.18
N GLY A 301 -15.84 17.55 -7.64
CA GLY A 301 -17.06 17.85 -6.91
C GLY A 301 -16.90 18.85 -5.76
N PHE A 302 -15.88 19.72 -5.81
CA PHE A 302 -15.69 20.80 -4.85
C PHE A 302 -16.18 22.14 -5.43
N TRP A 303 -17.40 22.52 -5.09
CA TRP A 303 -18.05 23.74 -5.59
C TRP A 303 -17.62 25.02 -4.85
N HIS A 304 -17.08 24.90 -3.64
CA HIS A 304 -16.61 26.02 -2.83
C HIS A 304 -15.09 26.00 -2.75
N LEU A 305 -14.42 26.81 -3.57
CA LEU A 305 -12.97 26.82 -3.71
C LEU A 305 -12.24 27.14 -2.39
N SER A 306 -12.77 28.08 -1.58
CA SER A 306 -12.19 28.42 -0.28
C SER A 306 -12.21 27.21 0.69
N ARG A 307 -13.32 26.49 0.71
CA ARG A 307 -13.45 25.27 1.53
C ARG A 307 -12.58 24.14 1.00
N PHE A 308 -12.51 23.96 -0.32
CA PHE A 308 -11.58 23.01 -0.94
C PHE A 308 -10.14 23.29 -0.53
N SER A 309 -9.68 24.53 -0.65
CA SER A 309 -8.31 24.92 -0.30
C SER A 309 -8.00 24.73 1.18
N SER A 310 -8.96 25.02 2.06
CA SER A 310 -8.83 24.78 3.50
C SER A 310 -8.72 23.31 3.84
N ASP A 311 -9.61 22.47 3.29
CA ASP A 311 -9.60 21.02 3.52
C ASP A 311 -8.36 20.35 2.95
N TYR A 312 -7.96 20.78 1.76
CA TYR A 312 -6.76 20.32 1.09
C TYR A 312 -5.51 20.64 1.93
N ARG A 313 -5.40 21.89 2.41
CA ARG A 313 -4.30 22.29 3.29
C ARG A 313 -4.31 21.51 4.61
N THR A 314 -5.47 21.27 5.17
CA THR A 314 -5.61 20.47 6.39
C THR A 314 -5.11 19.04 6.16
N LEU A 315 -5.50 18.43 5.04
CA LEU A 315 -5.15 17.03 4.75
C LEU A 315 -3.67 16.87 4.37
N PHE A 316 -3.12 17.74 3.53
CA PHE A 316 -1.78 17.55 2.94
C PHE A 316 -0.70 18.47 3.52
N GLY A 317 -1.05 19.43 4.39
CA GLY A 317 -0.11 20.42 4.92
C GLY A 317 0.32 21.49 3.90
N GLU A 318 -0.15 21.41 2.65
CA GLU A 318 0.15 22.35 1.56
C GLU A 318 -1.12 22.82 0.86
N THR A 319 -1.07 23.95 0.17
CA THR A 319 -2.21 24.43 -0.64
C THR A 319 -2.22 23.77 -2.02
N PRO A 320 -3.40 23.71 -2.70
CA PRO A 320 -3.48 23.20 -4.08
C PRO A 320 -2.53 23.93 -5.05
N SER A 321 -2.36 25.23 -4.87
CA SER A 321 -1.44 26.04 -5.68
C SER A 321 0.02 25.68 -5.43
N GLN A 322 0.40 25.37 -4.20
CA GLN A 322 1.75 24.90 -3.89
C GLN A 322 2.02 23.52 -4.53
N THR A 323 1.06 22.60 -4.50
CA THR A 323 1.17 21.32 -5.19
C THR A 323 1.39 21.50 -6.69
N LEU A 324 0.63 22.40 -7.32
CA LEU A 324 0.76 22.71 -8.75
C LEU A 324 2.12 23.33 -9.08
N GLN A 325 2.64 24.22 -8.22
CA GLN A 325 3.94 24.89 -8.43
C GLN A 325 5.13 23.95 -8.24
N ARG A 326 5.10 23.02 -7.30
CA ARG A 326 6.21 22.05 -7.06
C ARG A 326 6.55 21.21 -8.29
N LYS A 327 5.61 20.99 -9.18
CA LYS A 327 5.84 20.30 -10.45
C LYS A 327 6.81 21.01 -11.37
N HIS A 328 6.91 22.34 -11.29
CA HIS A 328 7.76 23.15 -12.15
C HIS A 328 9.19 23.31 -11.61
N LEU A 329 9.48 22.73 -10.43
CA LEU A 329 10.78 22.81 -9.75
C LEU A 329 11.53 21.46 -9.72
N CYS A 330 10.91 20.37 -10.19
CA CYS A 330 11.49 19.05 -10.45
C CYS A 330 11.49 18.80 -11.96
#